data_b2f94965956b2a650b47934f511d65dd
#
_entry.id   b2f94965956b2a650b47934f511d65dd
#
_cell.length_a   1.000
_cell.length_b   1.000
_cell.length_c   1.000
_cell.angle_alpha   90.00
_cell.angle_beta   90.00
_cell.angle_gamma   90.00
#
_symmetry.space_group_name_H-M   'P 1'
#
loop_
_entity.id
_entity.type
_entity.pdbx_description
1 polymer ?
#
loop_
_entity_poly.entity_id
_entity_poly.type
_entity_poly.pdbx_seq_one_letter_code
_entity_poly.pdbx_strand_id
1 'polypeptide(L)'
;MSELLVIGDSVVWGQGLAEKHKTASILAEHLGAEMKMLAHSGAKIGIRDSYTVAMPSGEVPCFFPTILQQLQSFTGDPALVKWVLMNGGINDVEVQRVFNPMIPQFELELHTRNYCGRDLLTLLQQVSSRFTNARVLVLGYYPALSHQSAVRGVEALFSLVHGVQFAPVVDVDIFRNELVEHCLRFWKLSTGLMRGVVEHVNRAAGETRVIFVDSGLDESNATFAAQSLLWELDLNDPHNATDEAAEERWAACELVAAGELQKRQCRLSAVGHPNVAGAARMAEQCIKAVGAMNSLTTVS
;
A
#
# COMPACT_ATOMS: atom_id res chain seq x y z
N MET A 1 -5.30 16.93 22.28
CA MET A 1 -4.37 16.92 21.12
C MET A 1 -5.15 16.34 19.96
N SER A 2 -4.96 16.81 18.74
CA SER A 2 -5.61 16.23 17.56
C SER A 2 -4.96 14.87 17.21
N GLU A 3 -5.74 13.95 16.67
CA GLU A 3 -5.25 12.62 16.28
C GLU A 3 -5.22 12.45 14.76
N LEU A 4 -4.17 11.77 14.27
CA LEU A 4 -4.06 11.17 12.95
C LEU A 4 -4.31 9.66 13.07
N LEU A 5 -5.43 9.17 12.56
CA LEU A 5 -5.68 7.74 12.44
C LEU A 5 -5.08 7.21 11.14
N VAL A 6 -4.34 6.11 11.21
CA VAL A 6 -3.75 5.43 10.04
C VAL A 6 -4.33 4.02 9.96
N ILE A 7 -5.05 3.74 8.87
CA ILE A 7 -5.62 2.43 8.57
C ILE A 7 -5.29 2.05 7.13
N GLY A 8 -5.06 0.79 6.87
CA GLY A 8 -4.74 0.33 5.51
C GLY A 8 -3.79 -0.85 5.48
N ASP A 9 -3.16 -1.04 4.34
CA ASP A 9 -2.21 -2.11 4.07
C ASP A 9 -0.74 -1.70 4.31
N SER A 10 0.18 -2.49 3.77
CA SER A 10 1.62 -2.31 3.90
C SER A 10 2.15 -0.96 3.44
N VAL A 11 1.46 -0.28 2.50
CA VAL A 11 1.91 1.01 1.96
C VAL A 11 1.78 2.11 3.01
N VAL A 12 0.62 2.23 3.68
CA VAL A 12 0.44 3.22 4.75
C VAL A 12 1.02 2.76 6.10
N TRP A 13 1.17 1.44 6.31
CA TRP A 13 1.97 0.90 7.41
C TRP A 13 3.44 1.36 7.32
N GLY A 14 3.97 1.48 6.09
CA GLY A 14 5.38 1.80 5.85
C GLY A 14 6.29 0.57 5.96
N GLN A 15 5.96 -0.48 5.19
CA GLN A 15 6.69 -1.75 5.16
C GLN A 15 8.19 -1.54 4.92
N GLY A 16 9.01 -2.12 5.80
CA GLY A 16 10.46 -2.05 5.72
C GLY A 16 11.09 -0.76 6.27
N LEU A 17 10.31 0.15 6.83
CA LEU A 17 10.79 1.45 7.33
C LEU A 17 10.83 1.49 8.85
N ALA A 18 11.89 2.09 9.38
CA ALA A 18 11.91 2.52 10.78
C ALA A 18 10.81 3.56 11.04
N GLU A 19 10.25 3.58 12.24
CA GLU A 19 9.09 4.39 12.60
C GLU A 19 9.18 5.85 12.15
N LYS A 20 10.32 6.51 12.37
CA LYS A 20 10.55 7.91 12.01
C LYS A 20 10.56 8.20 10.50
N HIS A 21 10.76 7.18 9.66
CA HIS A 21 10.82 7.30 8.21
C HIS A 21 9.50 6.92 7.51
N LYS A 22 8.51 6.43 8.25
CA LYS A 22 7.20 6.10 7.70
C LYS A 22 6.48 7.36 7.22
N THR A 23 5.82 7.28 6.08
CA THR A 23 4.99 8.37 5.52
C THR A 23 4.02 8.93 6.57
N ALA A 24 3.39 8.04 7.35
CA ALA A 24 2.44 8.42 8.39
C ALA A 24 3.10 9.20 9.55
N SER A 25 4.32 8.82 9.96
CA SER A 25 5.06 9.50 11.03
C SER A 25 5.48 10.91 10.62
N ILE A 26 6.01 11.06 9.40
CA ILE A 26 6.37 12.38 8.84
C ILE A 26 5.12 13.28 8.73
N LEU A 27 3.98 12.73 8.30
CA LEU A 27 2.72 13.47 8.23
C LEU A 27 2.21 13.86 9.62
N ALA A 28 2.27 12.95 10.61
CA ALA A 28 1.85 13.22 11.99
C ALA A 28 2.66 14.34 12.63
N GLU A 29 3.98 14.34 12.43
CA GLU A 29 4.88 15.41 12.87
C GLU A 29 4.50 16.75 12.23
N HIS A 30 4.28 16.79 10.92
CA HIS A 30 3.85 18.00 10.21
C HIS A 30 2.52 18.55 10.74
N LEU A 31 1.57 17.66 11.07
CA LEU A 31 0.25 18.04 11.60
C LEU A 31 0.28 18.42 13.09
N GLY A 32 1.35 18.15 13.82
CA GLY A 32 1.39 18.22 15.28
C GLY A 32 0.34 17.32 15.94
N ALA A 33 0.05 16.17 15.34
CA ALA A 33 -1.01 15.23 15.75
C ALA A 33 -0.43 13.98 16.41
N GLU A 34 -1.15 13.42 17.38
CA GLU A 34 -0.85 12.09 17.91
C GLU A 34 -1.25 11.04 16.89
N MET A 35 -0.31 10.18 16.48
CA MET A 35 -0.57 9.12 15.52
C MET A 35 -1.17 7.88 16.18
N LYS A 36 -2.26 7.38 15.62
CA LYS A 36 -2.90 6.10 15.95
C LYS A 36 -2.69 5.14 14.79
N MET A 37 -1.60 4.38 14.80
CA MET A 37 -1.24 3.41 13.77
C MET A 37 -2.03 2.11 13.97
N LEU A 38 -2.99 1.83 13.12
CA LEU A 38 -3.75 0.57 13.04
C LEU A 38 -3.54 -0.17 11.73
N ALA A 39 -2.88 0.46 10.74
CA ALA A 39 -2.53 -0.18 9.47
C ALA A 39 -1.65 -1.41 9.69
N HIS A 40 -1.70 -2.35 8.77
CA HIS A 40 -0.99 -3.62 8.87
C HIS A 40 -0.55 -4.13 7.50
N SER A 41 0.66 -4.66 7.41
CA SER A 41 1.16 -5.30 6.19
C SER A 41 0.24 -6.45 5.74
N GLY A 42 -0.04 -6.53 4.44
CA GLY A 42 -0.88 -7.57 3.87
C GLY A 42 -2.39 -7.40 4.10
N ALA A 43 -2.84 -6.37 4.83
CA ALA A 43 -4.25 -6.21 5.17
C ALA A 43 -5.13 -6.09 3.91
N LYS A 44 -6.22 -6.87 3.87
CA LYS A 44 -7.32 -6.75 2.90
C LYS A 44 -8.36 -5.74 3.40
N ILE A 45 -9.20 -5.22 2.53
CA ILE A 45 -10.33 -4.35 2.92
C ILE A 45 -11.26 -5.07 3.90
N GLY A 46 -11.55 -6.36 3.63
CA GLY A 46 -12.14 -7.25 4.63
C GLY A 46 -13.66 -7.12 4.82
N ILE A 47 -14.37 -6.66 3.79
CA ILE A 47 -15.85 -6.57 3.88
C ILE A 47 -16.50 -7.95 4.09
N ARG A 48 -15.78 -9.04 3.80
CA ARG A 48 -16.31 -10.42 3.79
C ARG A 48 -15.67 -11.35 4.81
N ASP A 49 -14.68 -10.88 5.58
CA ASP A 49 -13.87 -11.72 6.45
C ASP A 49 -14.12 -11.44 7.94
N SER A 50 -14.24 -12.50 8.75
CA SER A 50 -14.65 -12.41 10.16
C SER A 50 -13.62 -12.93 11.18
N TYR A 51 -12.37 -13.20 10.77
CA TYR A 51 -11.35 -13.76 11.67
C TYR A 51 -10.51 -12.66 12.31
N THR A 52 -10.26 -12.79 13.62
CA THR A 52 -9.33 -11.95 14.37
C THR A 52 -8.20 -12.81 14.90
N VAL A 53 -7.01 -12.65 14.36
CA VAL A 53 -5.79 -13.23 14.91
C VAL A 53 -4.87 -12.09 15.28
N ALA A 54 -4.41 -12.04 16.53
CA ALA A 54 -3.40 -11.08 16.94
C ALA A 54 -2.06 -11.44 16.24
N MET A 55 -1.51 -10.50 15.51
CA MET A 55 -0.22 -10.69 14.85
C MET A 55 0.91 -10.12 15.69
N PRO A 56 2.10 -10.77 15.67
CA PRO A 56 3.23 -10.35 16.48
C PRO A 56 3.81 -8.99 16.08
N SER A 57 3.68 -8.60 14.81
CA SER A 57 4.15 -7.32 14.26
C SER A 57 3.35 -6.94 13.02
N GLY A 58 3.10 -5.64 12.83
CA GLY A 58 2.51 -5.08 11.62
C GLY A 58 3.39 -5.23 10.37
N GLU A 59 4.66 -5.55 10.52
CA GLU A 59 5.60 -5.87 9.43
C GLU A 59 5.32 -7.23 8.76
N VAL A 60 4.63 -8.16 9.42
CA VAL A 60 4.34 -9.48 8.87
C VAL A 60 3.20 -9.37 7.84
N PRO A 61 3.44 -9.79 6.57
CA PRO A 61 2.43 -9.71 5.52
C PRO A 61 1.34 -10.77 5.71
N CYS A 62 0.27 -10.40 6.36
CA CYS A 62 -0.88 -11.28 6.56
C CYS A 62 -2.20 -10.51 6.40
N PHE A 63 -3.29 -11.26 6.19
CA PHE A 63 -4.58 -10.65 5.85
C PHE A 63 -5.30 -10.02 7.05
N PHE A 64 -4.85 -10.27 8.25
CA PHE A 64 -5.49 -9.80 9.47
C PHE A 64 -4.51 -9.01 10.36
N PRO A 65 -4.98 -7.95 11.01
CA PRO A 65 -6.36 -7.45 10.94
C PRO A 65 -6.68 -6.85 9.56
N THR A 66 -7.90 -7.10 9.05
CA THR A 66 -8.39 -6.43 7.83
C THR A 66 -8.58 -4.93 8.11
N ILE A 67 -8.63 -4.10 7.06
CA ILE A 67 -8.79 -2.64 7.22
C ILE A 67 -10.12 -2.31 7.90
N LEU A 68 -11.16 -3.08 7.63
CA LEU A 68 -12.43 -2.95 8.34
C LEU A 68 -12.30 -3.29 9.83
N GLN A 69 -11.53 -4.34 10.17
CA GLN A 69 -11.25 -4.67 11.57
C GLN A 69 -10.37 -3.63 12.26
N GLN A 70 -9.39 -3.05 11.55
CA GLN A 70 -8.61 -1.91 12.02
C GLN A 70 -9.53 -0.75 12.38
N LEU A 71 -10.45 -0.39 11.47
CA LEU A 71 -11.48 0.63 11.73
C LEU A 71 -12.31 0.30 12.96
N GLN A 72 -12.80 -0.93 13.09
CA GLN A 72 -13.64 -1.38 14.20
C GLN A 72 -12.89 -1.41 15.54
N SER A 73 -11.61 -1.74 15.54
CA SER A 73 -10.76 -1.82 16.73
C SER A 73 -10.37 -0.46 17.31
N PHE A 74 -10.61 0.64 16.61
CA PHE A 74 -10.38 1.98 17.16
C PHE A 74 -11.28 2.23 18.37
N THR A 75 -10.67 2.42 19.55
CA THR A 75 -11.34 2.63 20.84
C THR A 75 -11.25 4.06 21.37
N GLY A 76 -10.54 4.96 20.63
CA GLY A 76 -10.42 6.38 20.98
C GLY A 76 -11.73 7.16 20.77
N ASP A 77 -11.70 8.43 21.14
CA ASP A 77 -12.80 9.35 20.87
C ASP A 77 -12.76 9.78 19.38
N PRO A 78 -13.77 9.43 18.56
CA PRO A 78 -13.82 9.84 17.15
C PRO A 78 -13.77 11.36 16.93
N ALA A 79 -14.18 12.15 17.92
CA ALA A 79 -14.14 13.62 17.81
C ALA A 79 -12.73 14.20 17.84
N LEU A 80 -11.76 13.48 18.41
CA LEU A 80 -10.35 13.87 18.45
C LEU A 80 -9.63 13.58 17.14
N VAL A 81 -10.11 12.62 16.34
CA VAL A 81 -9.56 12.30 15.03
C VAL A 81 -9.85 13.44 14.06
N LYS A 82 -8.82 14.18 13.68
CA LYS A 82 -8.92 15.28 12.71
C LYS A 82 -8.45 14.88 11.32
N TRP A 83 -7.65 13.84 11.23
CA TRP A 83 -7.12 13.31 9.99
C TRP A 83 -7.18 11.79 9.99
N VAL A 84 -7.53 11.23 8.84
CA VAL A 84 -7.39 9.79 8.56
C VAL A 84 -6.49 9.65 7.34
N LEU A 85 -5.42 8.88 7.45
CA LEU A 85 -4.61 8.43 6.30
C LEU A 85 -4.99 6.98 6.02
N MET A 86 -5.39 6.68 4.80
CA MET A 86 -5.80 5.32 4.44
C MET A 86 -5.45 4.94 3.00
N ASN A 87 -5.40 3.63 2.77
CA ASN A 87 -5.42 3.00 1.45
C ASN A 87 -6.05 1.60 1.56
N GLY A 88 -6.09 0.85 0.45
CA GLY A 88 -6.51 -0.56 0.47
C GLY A 88 -6.91 -1.06 -0.91
N GLY A 89 -6.84 -2.37 -1.10
CA GLY A 89 -7.33 -3.08 -2.28
C GLY A 89 -6.30 -3.96 -3.00
N ILE A 90 -4.99 -3.67 -2.93
CA ILE A 90 -3.99 -4.48 -3.64
C ILE A 90 -3.94 -5.92 -3.12
N ASN A 91 -4.06 -6.11 -1.79
CA ASN A 91 -4.05 -7.45 -1.19
C ASN A 91 -5.34 -8.24 -1.49
N ASP A 92 -6.46 -7.54 -1.73
CA ASP A 92 -7.71 -8.15 -2.19
C ASP A 92 -7.61 -8.55 -3.67
N VAL A 93 -6.96 -7.74 -4.51
CA VAL A 93 -6.63 -8.07 -5.91
C VAL A 93 -5.65 -9.25 -5.97
N GLU A 94 -4.87 -9.46 -4.92
CA GLU A 94 -3.76 -10.40 -4.76
C GLU A 94 -2.50 -9.97 -5.52
N VAL A 95 -1.45 -9.65 -4.77
CA VAL A 95 -0.15 -9.23 -5.32
C VAL A 95 0.38 -10.26 -6.35
N GLN A 96 0.21 -11.56 -6.07
CA GLN A 96 0.61 -12.61 -7.00
C GLN A 96 -0.12 -12.53 -8.35
N ARG A 97 -1.35 -12.04 -8.38
CA ARG A 97 -2.13 -11.82 -9.60
C ARG A 97 -1.60 -10.62 -10.39
N VAL A 98 -1.25 -9.54 -9.70
CA VAL A 98 -0.63 -8.35 -10.33
C VAL A 98 0.70 -8.70 -10.97
N PHE A 99 1.48 -9.60 -10.35
CA PHE A 99 2.78 -10.08 -10.84
C PHE A 99 2.71 -11.36 -11.68
N ASN A 100 1.55 -11.72 -12.22
CA ASN A 100 1.39 -12.92 -13.06
C ASN A 100 0.87 -12.56 -14.46
N PRO A 101 1.74 -12.49 -15.48
CA PRO A 101 1.35 -12.14 -16.84
C PRO A 101 0.47 -13.21 -17.52
N MET A 102 0.36 -14.43 -16.92
CA MET A 102 -0.51 -15.49 -17.42
C MET A 102 -1.99 -15.29 -17.02
N ILE A 103 -2.28 -14.41 -16.08
CA ILE A 103 -3.65 -14.05 -15.73
C ILE A 103 -4.25 -13.18 -16.85
N PRO A 104 -5.45 -13.51 -17.37
CA PRO A 104 -6.09 -12.69 -18.37
C PRO A 104 -6.30 -11.25 -17.88
N GLN A 105 -5.97 -10.28 -18.74
CA GLN A 105 -6.07 -8.86 -18.41
C GLN A 105 -7.44 -8.46 -17.86
N PHE A 106 -8.53 -8.98 -18.44
CA PHE A 106 -9.88 -8.67 -17.99
C PHE A 106 -10.15 -9.14 -16.55
N GLU A 107 -9.50 -10.21 -16.12
CA GLU A 107 -9.62 -10.73 -14.76
C GLU A 107 -8.92 -9.81 -13.75
N LEU A 108 -7.70 -9.37 -14.06
CA LEU A 108 -7.00 -8.36 -13.26
C LEU A 108 -7.84 -7.07 -13.15
N GLU A 109 -8.40 -6.59 -14.26
CA GLU A 109 -9.25 -5.41 -14.27
C GLU A 109 -10.53 -5.60 -13.44
N LEU A 110 -11.17 -6.75 -13.54
CA LEU A 110 -12.39 -7.06 -12.78
C LEU A 110 -12.11 -7.03 -11.27
N HIS A 111 -11.03 -7.68 -10.83
CA HIS A 111 -10.62 -7.66 -9.43
C HIS A 111 -10.26 -6.24 -8.96
N THR A 112 -9.51 -5.49 -9.76
CA THR A 112 -9.15 -4.10 -9.43
C THR A 112 -10.41 -3.22 -9.28
N ARG A 113 -11.39 -3.34 -10.19
CA ARG A 113 -12.67 -2.60 -10.09
C ARG A 113 -13.48 -2.99 -8.86
N ASN A 114 -13.50 -4.27 -8.52
CA ASN A 114 -14.21 -4.75 -7.35
C ASN A 114 -13.60 -4.19 -6.06
N TYR A 115 -12.29 -4.27 -5.91
CA TYR A 115 -11.64 -3.98 -4.63
C TYR A 115 -11.19 -2.51 -4.51
N CYS A 116 -10.45 -1.97 -5.48
CA CYS A 116 -10.06 -0.56 -5.47
C CYS A 116 -11.20 0.42 -5.84
N GLY A 117 -12.34 -0.11 -6.31
CA GLY A 117 -13.55 0.65 -6.60
C GLY A 117 -14.64 0.40 -5.56
N ARG A 118 -15.45 -0.66 -5.76
CA ARG A 118 -16.67 -0.92 -4.98
C ARG A 118 -16.40 -1.13 -3.48
N ASP A 119 -15.45 -1.98 -3.13
CA ASP A 119 -15.21 -2.34 -1.73
C ASP A 119 -14.52 -1.20 -0.98
N LEU A 120 -13.60 -0.47 -1.65
CA LEU A 120 -13.02 0.77 -1.12
C LEU A 120 -14.08 1.86 -0.90
N LEU A 121 -15.06 2.00 -1.80
CA LEU A 121 -16.18 2.92 -1.62
C LEU A 121 -16.94 2.61 -0.33
N THR A 122 -17.28 1.34 -0.11
CA THR A 122 -17.98 0.91 1.10
C THR A 122 -17.17 1.19 2.36
N LEU A 123 -15.87 0.90 2.35
CA LEU A 123 -14.97 1.20 3.47
C LEU A 123 -14.90 2.72 3.72
N LEU A 124 -14.70 3.52 2.68
CA LEU A 124 -14.58 4.98 2.81
C LEU A 124 -15.86 5.63 3.35
N GLN A 125 -17.03 5.11 2.97
CA GLN A 125 -18.31 5.53 3.54
C GLN A 125 -18.40 5.25 5.05
N GLN A 126 -17.92 4.09 5.51
CA GLN A 126 -17.87 3.75 6.93
C GLN A 126 -16.88 4.64 7.71
N VAL A 127 -15.69 4.90 7.14
CA VAL A 127 -14.72 5.83 7.71
C VAL A 127 -15.33 7.23 7.84
N SER A 128 -15.94 7.73 6.78
CA SER A 128 -16.54 9.08 6.75
C SER A 128 -17.71 9.24 7.71
N SER A 129 -18.52 8.19 7.90
CA SER A 129 -19.63 8.23 8.87
C SER A 129 -19.15 8.10 10.30
N ARG A 130 -18.07 7.38 10.58
CA ARG A 130 -17.53 7.22 11.93
C ARG A 130 -16.77 8.46 12.40
N PHE A 131 -15.99 9.07 11.52
CA PHE A 131 -15.15 10.23 11.82
C PHE A 131 -15.68 11.49 11.13
N THR A 132 -16.84 11.94 11.56
CA THR A 132 -17.57 13.06 10.93
C THR A 132 -16.80 14.37 10.92
N ASN A 133 -15.86 14.56 11.87
CA ASN A 133 -15.03 15.76 11.99
C ASN A 133 -13.64 15.61 11.33
N ALA A 134 -13.33 14.43 10.78
CA ALA A 134 -12.04 14.19 10.19
C ALA A 134 -12.01 14.51 8.68
N ARG A 135 -10.86 14.94 8.21
CA ARG A 135 -10.48 14.95 6.80
C ARG A 135 -9.78 13.63 6.47
N VAL A 136 -10.04 13.07 5.31
CA VAL A 136 -9.54 11.76 4.92
C VAL A 136 -8.60 11.90 3.72
N LEU A 137 -7.39 11.37 3.86
CA LEU A 137 -6.40 11.25 2.79
C LEU A 137 -6.41 9.79 2.30
N VAL A 138 -6.82 9.57 1.06
CA VAL A 138 -6.79 8.25 0.42
C VAL A 138 -5.53 8.19 -0.45
N LEU A 139 -4.50 7.49 0.03
CA LEU A 139 -3.21 7.39 -0.62
C LEU A 139 -3.26 6.36 -1.76
N GLY A 140 -2.89 6.80 -2.97
CA GLY A 140 -2.83 5.96 -4.16
C GLY A 140 -1.64 5.01 -4.17
N TYR A 141 -1.73 3.97 -5.01
CA TYR A 141 -0.61 3.09 -5.32
C TYR A 141 0.35 3.73 -6.34
N TYR A 142 1.44 3.04 -6.62
CA TYR A 142 2.53 3.44 -7.51
C TYR A 142 2.89 2.27 -8.45
N PRO A 143 3.65 2.51 -9.54
CA PRO A 143 4.10 1.42 -10.40
C PRO A 143 5.18 0.59 -9.70
N ALA A 144 4.85 -0.65 -9.35
CA ALA A 144 5.81 -1.57 -8.72
C ALA A 144 6.94 -1.97 -9.68
N LEU A 145 6.60 -2.19 -10.96
CA LEU A 145 7.53 -2.39 -12.08
C LEU A 145 7.18 -1.45 -13.23
N SER A 146 8.18 -1.12 -14.05
CA SER A 146 8.03 -0.31 -15.26
C SER A 146 8.96 -0.79 -16.38
N HIS A 147 8.81 -0.20 -17.56
CA HIS A 147 9.74 -0.45 -18.68
C HIS A 147 11.19 0.00 -18.37
N GLN A 148 11.40 0.82 -17.34
CA GLN A 148 12.71 1.24 -16.86
C GLN A 148 13.34 0.27 -15.86
N SER A 149 12.57 -0.74 -15.38
CA SER A 149 13.06 -1.77 -14.47
C SER A 149 14.05 -2.70 -15.16
N ALA A 150 15.22 -2.95 -14.53
CA ALA A 150 16.25 -3.83 -15.07
C ALA A 150 15.75 -5.28 -15.17
N VAL A 151 16.04 -5.96 -16.28
CA VAL A 151 15.58 -7.33 -16.61
C VAL A 151 15.86 -8.31 -15.48
N ARG A 152 17.12 -8.39 -15.01
CA ARG A 152 17.52 -9.31 -13.92
C ARG A 152 16.74 -9.11 -12.64
N GLY A 153 16.41 -7.85 -12.32
CA GLY A 153 15.61 -7.51 -11.15
C GLY A 153 14.16 -8.01 -11.27
N VAL A 154 13.57 -7.80 -12.45
CA VAL A 154 12.20 -8.27 -12.75
C VAL A 154 12.10 -9.81 -12.63
N GLU A 155 13.06 -10.54 -13.19
CA GLU A 155 13.14 -12.00 -13.08
C GLU A 155 13.29 -12.47 -11.63
N ALA A 156 14.14 -11.81 -10.86
CA ALA A 156 14.37 -12.15 -9.46
C ALA A 156 13.11 -11.91 -8.61
N LEU A 157 12.41 -10.79 -8.84
CA LEU A 157 11.16 -10.48 -8.14
C LEU A 157 10.04 -11.45 -8.51
N PHE A 158 9.90 -11.80 -9.79
CA PHE A 158 8.95 -12.83 -10.21
C PHE A 158 9.21 -14.17 -9.51
N SER A 159 10.49 -14.59 -9.48
CA SER A 159 10.89 -15.83 -8.80
C SER A 159 10.60 -15.81 -7.30
N LEU A 160 10.76 -14.65 -6.65
CA LEU A 160 10.40 -14.47 -5.25
C LEU A 160 8.89 -14.60 -5.03
N VAL A 161 8.09 -13.90 -5.82
CA VAL A 161 6.62 -13.85 -5.65
C VAL A 161 5.98 -15.21 -5.89
N HIS A 162 6.44 -15.94 -6.91
CA HIS A 162 5.84 -17.22 -7.32
C HIS A 162 6.55 -18.45 -6.78
N GLY A 163 7.73 -18.30 -6.17
CA GLY A 163 8.50 -19.43 -5.65
C GLY A 163 9.04 -20.37 -6.72
N VAL A 164 9.11 -19.94 -7.98
CA VAL A 164 9.58 -20.74 -9.13
C VAL A 164 10.78 -20.06 -9.77
N GLN A 165 11.74 -20.86 -10.25
CA GLN A 165 12.82 -20.35 -11.08
C GLN A 165 12.29 -20.06 -12.48
N PHE A 166 12.78 -18.99 -13.06
CA PHE A 166 12.46 -18.62 -14.44
C PHE A 166 12.97 -19.74 -15.36
N ALA A 167 12.09 -20.41 -16.09
CA ALA A 167 12.49 -21.46 -17.02
C ALA A 167 13.04 -20.82 -18.32
N PRO A 168 14.19 -21.27 -18.84
CA PRO A 168 14.84 -20.67 -20.02
C PRO A 168 14.09 -20.88 -21.35
N VAL A 169 12.85 -21.38 -21.29
CA VAL A 169 12.03 -21.73 -22.47
C VAL A 169 11.14 -20.57 -22.96
N VAL A 170 11.02 -19.51 -22.15
CA VAL A 170 10.19 -18.34 -22.49
C VAL A 170 11.09 -17.21 -23.02
N ASP A 171 10.65 -16.53 -24.06
CA ASP A 171 11.28 -15.28 -24.47
C ASP A 171 11.19 -14.28 -23.31
N VAL A 172 12.34 -14.02 -22.68
CA VAL A 172 12.46 -13.23 -21.45
C VAL A 172 11.94 -11.82 -21.65
N ASP A 173 12.17 -11.25 -22.83
CA ASP A 173 11.75 -9.88 -23.12
C ASP A 173 10.22 -9.78 -23.28
N ILE A 174 9.60 -10.76 -23.94
CA ILE A 174 8.13 -10.82 -24.06
C ILE A 174 7.51 -10.98 -22.68
N PHE A 175 7.98 -11.94 -21.89
CA PHE A 175 7.47 -12.19 -20.56
C PHE A 175 7.61 -10.98 -19.63
N ARG A 176 8.80 -10.34 -19.64
CA ARG A 176 9.06 -9.12 -18.88
C ARG A 176 8.09 -8.01 -19.28
N ASN A 177 7.90 -7.79 -20.57
CA ASN A 177 7.01 -6.75 -21.07
C ASN A 177 5.56 -6.99 -20.60
N GLU A 178 5.05 -8.21 -20.73
CA GLU A 178 3.71 -8.57 -20.24
C GLU A 178 3.57 -8.35 -18.72
N LEU A 179 4.59 -8.73 -17.94
CA LEU A 179 4.59 -8.53 -16.49
C LEU A 179 4.57 -7.03 -16.12
N VAL A 180 5.38 -6.22 -16.80
CA VAL A 180 5.42 -4.77 -16.62
C VAL A 180 4.05 -4.16 -16.99
N GLU A 181 3.47 -4.55 -18.12
CA GLU A 181 2.14 -4.07 -18.54
C GLU A 181 1.05 -4.40 -17.51
N HIS A 182 1.10 -5.59 -16.89
CA HIS A 182 0.18 -5.94 -15.80
C HIS A 182 0.33 -5.00 -14.59
N CYS A 183 1.56 -4.75 -14.16
CA CYS A 183 1.82 -3.82 -13.04
C CYS A 183 1.37 -2.39 -13.36
N LEU A 184 1.68 -1.89 -14.56
CA LEU A 184 1.28 -0.55 -15.00
C LEU A 184 -0.24 -0.44 -15.14
N ARG A 185 -0.90 -1.48 -15.63
CA ARG A 185 -2.37 -1.54 -15.74
C ARG A 185 -3.03 -1.48 -14.38
N PHE A 186 -2.57 -2.30 -13.42
CA PHE A 186 -3.08 -2.23 -12.05
C PHE A 186 -2.93 -0.81 -11.48
N TRP A 187 -1.73 -0.23 -11.57
CA TRP A 187 -1.47 1.13 -11.07
C TRP A 187 -2.40 2.17 -11.68
N LYS A 188 -2.47 2.24 -13.02
CA LYS A 188 -3.29 3.24 -13.74
C LYS A 188 -4.79 3.06 -13.42
N LEU A 189 -5.27 1.82 -13.42
CA LEU A 189 -6.67 1.52 -13.16
C LEU A 189 -7.05 1.78 -11.70
N SER A 190 -6.25 1.30 -10.73
CA SER A 190 -6.50 1.54 -9.31
C SER A 190 -6.51 3.03 -8.98
N THR A 191 -5.54 3.80 -9.51
CA THR A 191 -5.48 5.27 -9.37
C THR A 191 -6.77 5.94 -9.86
N GLY A 192 -7.24 5.60 -11.04
CA GLY A 192 -8.49 6.15 -11.59
C GLY A 192 -9.72 5.78 -10.76
N LEU A 193 -9.81 4.54 -10.30
CA LEU A 193 -10.92 4.06 -9.48
C LEU A 193 -10.94 4.73 -8.10
N MET A 194 -9.80 4.78 -7.41
CA MET A 194 -9.69 5.41 -6.08
C MET A 194 -10.04 6.90 -6.14
N ARG A 195 -9.59 7.60 -7.18
CA ARG A 195 -9.97 9.01 -7.43
C ARG A 195 -11.49 9.14 -7.65
N GLY A 196 -12.08 8.29 -8.47
CA GLY A 196 -13.52 8.27 -8.71
C GLY A 196 -14.34 7.96 -7.46
N VAL A 197 -13.84 7.07 -6.57
CA VAL A 197 -14.45 6.78 -5.26
C VAL A 197 -14.45 8.03 -4.36
N VAL A 198 -13.33 8.74 -4.27
CA VAL A 198 -13.21 9.98 -3.51
C VAL A 198 -14.18 11.05 -4.02
N GLU A 199 -14.23 11.27 -5.32
CA GLU A 199 -15.15 12.20 -5.95
C GLU A 199 -16.62 11.85 -5.67
N HIS A 200 -16.96 10.55 -5.72
CA HIS A 200 -18.31 10.06 -5.43
C HIS A 200 -18.72 10.35 -3.98
N VAL A 201 -17.83 10.06 -3.00
CA VAL A 201 -18.12 10.28 -1.57
C VAL A 201 -18.29 11.77 -1.28
N ASN A 202 -17.43 12.64 -1.80
CA ASN A 202 -17.54 14.08 -1.61
C ASN A 202 -18.83 14.64 -2.24
N ARG A 203 -19.18 14.19 -3.45
CA ARG A 203 -20.42 14.62 -4.13
C ARG A 203 -21.66 14.19 -3.34
N ALA A 204 -21.68 12.96 -2.82
CA ALA A 204 -22.78 12.46 -2.02
C ALA A 204 -22.93 13.20 -0.68
N ALA A 205 -21.82 13.65 -0.09
CA ALA A 205 -21.82 14.42 1.15
C ALA A 205 -22.11 15.92 0.94
N GLY A 206 -21.99 16.44 -0.30
CA GLY A 206 -22.10 17.86 -0.60
C GLY A 206 -20.93 18.71 -0.07
N GLU A 207 -19.83 18.07 0.32
CA GLU A 207 -18.63 18.73 0.87
C GLU A 207 -17.34 18.03 0.43
N THR A 208 -16.23 18.79 0.37
CA THR A 208 -14.91 18.23 0.06
C THR A 208 -14.16 17.91 1.36
N ARG A 209 -14.33 16.70 1.86
CA ARG A 209 -13.71 16.22 3.10
C ARG A 209 -12.74 15.08 2.88
N VAL A 210 -12.80 14.44 1.72
CA VAL A 210 -11.92 13.34 1.31
C VAL A 210 -11.04 13.81 0.16
N ILE A 211 -9.75 13.52 0.19
CA ILE A 211 -8.82 13.80 -0.92
C ILE A 211 -8.13 12.52 -1.34
N PHE A 212 -8.10 12.26 -2.65
CA PHE A 212 -7.17 11.31 -3.24
C PHE A 212 -5.79 11.95 -3.29
N VAL A 213 -4.81 11.28 -2.70
CA VAL A 213 -3.41 11.68 -2.71
C VAL A 213 -2.65 10.79 -3.67
N ASP A 214 -2.13 11.36 -4.75
CA ASP A 214 -1.21 10.64 -5.62
C ASP A 214 0.09 10.33 -4.85
N SER A 215 0.65 9.14 -5.06
CA SER A 215 1.89 8.74 -4.38
C SER A 215 3.09 9.64 -4.70
N GLY A 216 3.05 10.32 -5.85
CA GLY A 216 4.17 11.11 -6.37
C GLY A 216 5.32 10.25 -6.91
N LEU A 217 5.10 8.95 -7.04
CA LEU A 217 6.03 8.00 -7.66
C LEU A 217 5.53 7.63 -9.06
N ASP A 218 6.43 7.64 -10.03
CA ASP A 218 6.16 7.32 -11.42
C ASP A 218 7.01 6.15 -11.92
N GLU A 219 6.96 5.86 -13.22
CA GLU A 219 7.68 4.75 -13.83
C GLU A 219 9.21 4.81 -13.65
N SER A 220 9.79 6.00 -13.45
CA SER A 220 11.23 6.15 -13.19
C SER A 220 11.62 5.72 -11.77
N ASN A 221 10.64 5.68 -10.85
CA ASN A 221 10.83 5.32 -9.46
C ASN A 221 10.48 3.86 -9.14
N ALA A 222 10.03 3.08 -10.14
CA ALA A 222 9.68 1.67 -9.99
C ALA A 222 10.87 0.82 -9.53
N THR A 223 10.60 -0.34 -8.96
CA THR A 223 11.65 -1.28 -8.50
C THR A 223 12.59 -1.64 -9.66
N PHE A 224 13.89 -1.60 -9.40
CA PHE A 224 14.99 -1.83 -10.36
C PHE A 224 15.09 -0.80 -11.50
N ALA A 225 14.40 0.32 -11.43
CA ALA A 225 14.68 1.46 -12.29
C ALA A 225 15.90 2.25 -11.78
N ALA A 226 16.59 2.99 -12.66
CA ALA A 226 17.81 3.73 -12.28
C ALA A 226 17.59 4.79 -11.19
N GLN A 227 16.36 5.28 -11.03
CA GLN A 227 15.95 6.23 -10.01
C GLN A 227 14.92 5.62 -9.04
N SER A 228 15.05 4.32 -8.75
CA SER A 228 14.13 3.60 -7.89
C SER A 228 14.01 4.26 -6.51
N LEU A 229 12.78 4.43 -6.06
CA LEU A 229 12.43 4.89 -4.72
C LEU A 229 11.74 3.78 -3.91
N LEU A 230 11.92 2.54 -4.33
CA LEU A 230 11.37 1.35 -3.69
C LEU A 230 12.52 0.48 -3.14
N TRP A 231 12.22 -0.33 -2.12
CA TRP A 231 13.14 -1.36 -1.67
C TRP A 231 13.35 -2.42 -2.76
N GLU A 232 14.59 -2.83 -2.96
CA GLU A 232 14.98 -3.78 -4.00
C GLU A 232 15.56 -5.06 -3.40
N LEU A 233 15.61 -6.13 -4.20
CA LEU A 233 16.41 -7.30 -3.88
C LEU A 233 17.89 -6.98 -4.12
N ASP A 234 18.75 -7.42 -3.20
CA ASP A 234 20.18 -7.54 -3.53
C ASP A 234 20.34 -8.70 -4.52
N LEU A 235 20.66 -8.37 -5.78
CA LEU A 235 20.81 -9.38 -6.83
C LEU A 235 22.08 -10.25 -6.66
N ASN A 236 23.00 -9.87 -5.75
CA ASN A 236 24.16 -10.67 -5.39
C ASN A 236 23.89 -11.59 -4.19
N ASP A 237 22.98 -11.17 -3.29
CA ASP A 237 22.47 -11.97 -2.18
C ASP A 237 20.94 -11.87 -2.07
N PRO A 238 20.20 -12.54 -2.97
CA PRO A 238 18.74 -12.43 -3.03
C PRO A 238 18.01 -13.08 -1.83
N HIS A 239 18.74 -13.59 -0.85
CA HIS A 239 18.21 -14.10 0.42
C HIS A 239 18.27 -13.05 1.54
N ASN A 240 18.96 -11.94 1.33
CA ASN A 240 19.13 -10.90 2.33
C ASN A 240 18.18 -9.72 2.11
N ALA A 241 17.54 -9.28 3.19
CA ALA A 241 16.74 -8.06 3.22
C ALA A 241 17.63 -6.91 3.70
N THR A 242 17.59 -5.78 3.01
CA THR A 242 18.44 -4.61 3.26
C THR A 242 17.67 -3.41 3.82
N ASP A 243 16.36 -3.58 4.02
CA ASP A 243 15.50 -2.55 4.58
C ASP A 243 15.66 -2.39 6.10
N GLU A 244 15.18 -1.25 6.64
CA GLU A 244 15.42 -0.86 8.03
C GLU A 244 14.71 -1.75 9.08
N ALA A 245 13.62 -2.46 8.69
CA ALA A 245 12.83 -3.33 9.57
C ALA A 245 13.10 -4.82 9.34
N ALA A 246 14.16 -5.16 8.59
CA ALA A 246 14.45 -6.54 8.18
C ALA A 246 14.62 -7.51 9.35
N GLU A 247 15.34 -7.11 10.41
CA GLU A 247 15.59 -7.96 11.58
C GLU A 247 14.32 -8.21 12.39
N GLU A 248 13.53 -7.16 12.67
CA GLU A 248 12.26 -7.27 13.38
C GLU A 248 11.30 -8.20 12.61
N ARG A 249 11.16 -7.94 11.32
CA ARG A 249 10.29 -8.75 10.45
C ARG A 249 10.75 -10.19 10.38
N TRP A 250 12.07 -10.45 10.29
CA TRP A 250 12.60 -11.80 10.25
C TRP A 250 12.21 -12.59 11.50
N ALA A 251 12.43 -12.02 12.68
CA ALA A 251 12.08 -12.66 13.95
C ALA A 251 10.58 -12.98 14.02
N ALA A 252 9.71 -12.07 13.55
CA ALA A 252 8.27 -12.29 13.52
C ALA A 252 7.86 -13.34 12.48
N CYS A 253 8.50 -13.37 11.29
CA CYS A 253 8.24 -14.37 10.25
C CYS A 253 8.56 -15.79 10.70
N GLU A 254 9.60 -16.00 11.52
CA GLU A 254 9.93 -17.31 12.08
C GLU A 254 8.80 -17.90 12.93
N LEU A 255 7.97 -17.05 13.55
CA LEU A 255 6.85 -17.47 14.38
C LEU A 255 5.60 -17.87 13.59
N VAL A 256 5.42 -17.34 12.38
CA VAL A 256 4.15 -17.44 11.65
C VAL A 256 4.23 -18.19 10.33
N ALA A 257 5.40 -18.25 9.70
CA ALA A 257 5.57 -18.92 8.41
C ALA A 257 5.81 -20.42 8.56
N ALA A 258 5.02 -21.23 7.85
CA ALA A 258 5.03 -22.69 8.00
C ALA A 258 6.13 -23.41 7.21
N GLY A 259 6.83 -22.73 6.30
CA GLY A 259 7.85 -23.36 5.45
C GLY A 259 8.87 -22.36 4.90
N GLU A 260 10.01 -22.86 4.41
CA GLU A 260 11.14 -22.03 3.97
C GLU A 260 10.79 -21.01 2.89
N LEU A 261 9.94 -21.37 1.94
CA LEU A 261 9.46 -20.43 0.91
C LEU A 261 8.66 -19.29 1.53
N GLN A 262 7.71 -19.61 2.42
CA GLN A 262 6.89 -18.60 3.09
C GLN A 262 7.73 -17.71 3.99
N LYS A 263 8.70 -18.28 4.71
CA LYS A 263 9.67 -17.51 5.52
C LYS A 263 10.45 -16.53 4.66
N ARG A 264 10.95 -17.00 3.52
CA ARG A 264 11.68 -16.16 2.58
C ARG A 264 10.80 -15.03 2.03
N GLN A 265 9.58 -15.33 1.57
CA GLN A 265 8.64 -14.33 1.07
C GLN A 265 8.28 -13.31 2.15
N CYS A 266 8.03 -13.77 3.37
CA CYS A 266 7.77 -12.92 4.53
C CYS A 266 8.96 -12.01 4.83
N ARG A 267 10.18 -12.57 4.90
CA ARG A 267 11.41 -11.80 5.18
C ARG A 267 11.66 -10.70 4.15
N LEU A 268 11.41 -10.99 2.87
CA LEU A 268 11.66 -10.09 1.74
C LEU A 268 10.44 -9.24 1.37
N SER A 269 9.40 -9.21 2.20
CA SER A 269 8.13 -8.54 1.87
C SER A 269 8.22 -7.00 1.77
N ALA A 270 9.32 -6.38 2.18
CA ALA A 270 9.57 -4.96 1.93
C ALA A 270 9.89 -4.66 0.47
N VAL A 271 10.38 -5.64 -0.30
CA VAL A 271 10.72 -5.44 -1.72
C VAL A 271 9.52 -4.94 -2.51
N GLY A 272 9.72 -3.89 -3.29
CA GLY A 272 8.65 -3.22 -4.03
C GLY A 272 7.84 -2.21 -3.21
N HIS A 273 8.13 -2.02 -1.91
CA HIS A 273 7.57 -0.95 -1.09
C HIS A 273 8.48 0.28 -1.08
N PRO A 274 7.95 1.49 -0.80
CA PRO A 274 8.74 2.70 -0.76
C PRO A 274 9.88 2.60 0.25
N ASN A 275 11.11 2.92 -0.20
CA ASN A 275 12.25 3.10 0.67
C ASN A 275 12.17 4.46 1.39
N VAL A 276 13.17 4.84 2.18
CA VAL A 276 13.17 6.10 2.95
C VAL A 276 12.87 7.32 2.06
N ALA A 277 13.49 7.40 0.88
CA ALA A 277 13.26 8.51 -0.04
C ALA A 277 11.86 8.46 -0.69
N GLY A 278 11.36 7.26 -1.02
CA GLY A 278 10.02 7.05 -1.54
C GLY A 278 8.94 7.43 -0.52
N ALA A 279 9.10 7.02 0.73
CA ALA A 279 8.19 7.38 1.82
C ALA A 279 8.17 8.89 2.10
N ALA A 280 9.34 9.55 2.07
CA ALA A 280 9.43 11.00 2.20
C ALA A 280 8.70 11.71 1.04
N ARG A 281 8.84 11.21 -0.20
CA ARG A 281 8.11 11.74 -1.36
C ARG A 281 6.59 11.60 -1.19
N MET A 282 6.11 10.45 -0.72
CA MET A 282 4.69 10.24 -0.45
C MET A 282 4.18 11.15 0.67
N ALA A 283 4.97 11.35 1.73
CA ALA A 283 4.63 12.29 2.80
C ALA A 283 4.52 13.74 2.28
N GLU A 284 5.40 14.18 1.40
CA GLU A 284 5.30 15.48 0.73
C GLU A 284 3.98 15.65 -0.02
N GLN A 285 3.49 14.61 -0.72
CA GLN A 285 2.19 14.67 -1.40
C GLN A 285 1.02 14.77 -0.40
N CYS A 286 1.08 14.02 0.70
CA CYS A 286 0.09 14.13 1.77
C CYS A 286 0.07 15.55 2.38
N ILE A 287 1.25 16.12 2.67
CA ILE A 287 1.39 17.48 3.21
C ILE A 287 0.84 18.54 2.23
N LYS A 288 1.11 18.40 0.93
CA LYS A 288 0.53 19.28 -0.10
C LYS A 288 -1.00 19.19 -0.11
N ALA A 289 -1.55 17.98 -0.01
CA ALA A 289 -3.00 17.77 0.05
C ALA A 289 -3.63 18.41 1.30
N VAL A 290 -2.98 18.30 2.45
CA VAL A 290 -3.37 18.99 3.71
C VAL A 290 -3.40 20.51 3.50
N GLY A 291 -2.36 21.09 2.91
CA GLY A 291 -2.29 22.52 2.61
C GLY A 291 -3.44 23.00 1.70
N ALA A 292 -3.74 22.23 0.65
CA ALA A 292 -4.85 22.53 -0.25
C ALA A 292 -6.22 22.52 0.46
N MET A 293 -6.46 21.54 1.36
CA MET A 293 -7.70 21.49 2.15
C MET A 293 -7.84 22.66 3.11
N ASN A 294 -6.75 23.11 3.73
CA ASN A 294 -6.79 24.24 4.65
C ASN A 294 -7.14 25.56 3.94
N SER A 295 -6.68 25.72 2.69
CA SER A 295 -6.99 26.89 1.87
C SER A 295 -8.47 27.00 1.49
N LEU A 296 -9.15 25.86 1.29
CA LEU A 296 -10.58 25.82 0.95
C LEU A 296 -11.48 26.27 2.12
N THR A 297 -11.06 26.03 3.36
CA THR A 297 -11.85 26.38 4.56
C THR A 297 -11.69 27.83 5.00
N THR A 298 -10.70 28.58 4.49
CA THR A 298 -10.49 30.01 4.81
C THR A 298 -11.26 30.95 3.88
N VAL A 299 -11.91 30.45 2.83
CA VAL A 299 -12.64 31.24 1.81
C VAL A 299 -14.17 31.11 1.99
N SER A 300 -14.65 30.28 2.89
CA SER A 300 -16.06 30.08 3.25
C SER A 300 -16.41 30.81 4.55
#